data_2cafa50d988f2e8d6490109a1d2f687e
#
_entry.id   2cafa50d988f2e8d6490109a1d2f687e
#
_cell.length_a   1.000
_cell.length_b   1.000
_cell.length_c   1.000
_cell.angle_alpha   90.00
_cell.angle_beta   90.00
_cell.angle_gamma   90.00
#
_symmetry.space_group_name_H-M   'P 1'
#
loop_
_entity.id
_entity.type
_entity.pdbx_description
1 polymer ?
#
loop_
_entity_poly.entity_id
_entity_poly.type
_entity_poly.pdbx_seq_one_letter_code
_entity_poly.pdbx_strand_id
1 'polypeptide(L)'
;MEQATRSYFDKRGEILVKNLQKRHFEAYYCATKEEALKQVLELIPEGSTVGWGGAVSAAQVGVQAAVHAGNYTVIDRDQFSDPAEKLRCMRECFNADYFITGANSLSIDGQMVNIDGNGNRVGMIVYGPKNIIVVAGMNKVCPSVEDAVKRARTIAAPMNQQRFGLPNPCSCTGVCGNCLNETSICNQILITRNCKPAGRIKFVLVGEELGF
;
A
#
# COMPACT_ATOMS: atom_id res chain seq x y z
N MET A 1 -5.12 -11.61 18.60
CA MET A 1 -6.41 -11.08 18.06
C MET A 1 -7.54 -11.96 18.56
N GLU A 2 -8.63 -11.36 18.99
CA GLU A 2 -9.82 -12.08 19.47
C GLU A 2 -10.43 -12.95 18.36
N GLN A 3 -10.96 -14.12 18.71
CA GLN A 3 -11.49 -15.11 17.76
C GLN A 3 -12.62 -14.53 16.88
N ALA A 4 -13.48 -13.69 17.44
CA ALA A 4 -14.56 -13.03 16.70
C ALA A 4 -14.02 -12.10 15.60
N THR A 5 -13.01 -11.29 15.91
CA THR A 5 -12.35 -10.40 14.96
C THR A 5 -11.67 -11.20 13.85
N ARG A 6 -11.00 -12.28 14.19
CA ARG A 6 -10.38 -13.17 13.21
C ARG A 6 -11.40 -13.72 12.23
N SER A 7 -12.46 -14.35 12.74
CA SER A 7 -13.53 -14.91 11.92
C SER A 7 -14.20 -13.84 11.02
N TYR A 8 -14.34 -12.61 11.52
CA TYR A 8 -14.86 -11.50 10.73
C TYR A 8 -13.91 -11.11 9.59
N PHE A 9 -12.59 -11.03 9.84
CA PHE A 9 -11.61 -10.72 8.82
C PHE A 9 -11.49 -11.84 7.77
N ASP A 10 -11.49 -13.11 8.18
CA ASP A 10 -11.42 -14.24 7.27
C ASP A 10 -12.57 -14.21 6.25
N LYS A 11 -13.81 -14.09 6.73
CA LYS A 11 -14.99 -14.02 5.85
C LYS A 11 -14.95 -12.83 4.89
N ARG A 12 -14.54 -11.68 5.37
CA ARG A 12 -14.42 -10.48 4.52
C ARG A 12 -13.26 -10.58 3.54
N GLY A 13 -12.15 -11.19 3.94
CA GLY A 13 -11.00 -11.44 3.10
C GLY A 13 -11.36 -12.28 1.88
N GLU A 14 -12.10 -13.37 2.08
CA GLU A 14 -12.58 -14.23 1.00
C GLU A 14 -13.49 -13.48 0.02
N ILE A 15 -14.40 -12.63 0.53
CA ILE A 15 -15.29 -11.81 -0.30
C ILE A 15 -14.46 -10.80 -1.11
N LEU A 16 -13.52 -10.12 -0.46
CA LEU A 16 -12.69 -9.10 -1.09
C LEU A 16 -11.80 -9.69 -2.18
N VAL A 17 -11.21 -10.86 -1.96
CA VAL A 17 -10.42 -11.58 -2.98
C VAL A 17 -11.27 -11.81 -4.24
N LYS A 18 -12.47 -12.36 -4.11
CA LYS A 18 -13.38 -12.59 -5.24
C LYS A 18 -13.74 -11.30 -5.99
N ASN A 19 -13.95 -10.21 -5.25
CA ASN A 19 -14.31 -8.92 -5.85
C ASN A 19 -13.12 -8.24 -6.53
N LEU A 20 -11.90 -8.35 -5.99
CA LEU A 20 -10.68 -7.90 -6.64
C LEU A 20 -10.43 -8.67 -7.94
N GLN A 21 -10.59 -9.99 -7.94
CA GLN A 21 -10.43 -10.84 -9.12
C GLN A 21 -11.43 -10.49 -10.23
N LYS A 22 -12.69 -10.16 -9.90
CA LYS A 22 -13.67 -9.65 -10.87
C LYS A 22 -13.23 -8.34 -11.54
N ARG A 23 -12.36 -7.57 -10.87
CA ARG A 23 -11.77 -6.32 -11.38
C ARG A 23 -10.40 -6.53 -12.01
N HIS A 24 -10.08 -7.77 -12.36
CA HIS A 24 -8.84 -8.19 -13.02
C HIS A 24 -7.56 -7.98 -12.19
N PHE A 25 -7.68 -7.76 -10.90
CA PHE A 25 -6.56 -7.84 -9.98
C PHE A 25 -6.24 -9.31 -9.68
N GLU A 26 -4.98 -9.60 -9.38
CA GLU A 26 -4.60 -10.84 -8.73
C GLU A 26 -4.70 -10.62 -7.22
N ALA A 27 -5.27 -11.56 -6.46
CA ALA A 27 -5.52 -11.34 -5.04
C ALA A 27 -5.46 -12.63 -4.23
N TYR A 28 -4.86 -12.51 -3.05
CA TYR A 28 -4.63 -13.56 -2.07
C TYR A 28 -5.05 -13.07 -0.69
N TYR A 29 -5.58 -13.97 0.14
CA TYR A 29 -5.82 -13.72 1.55
C TYR A 29 -4.91 -14.63 2.39
N CYS A 30 -4.20 -14.04 3.32
CA CYS A 30 -3.31 -14.68 4.26
C CYS A 30 -3.81 -14.38 5.68
N ALA A 31 -4.02 -15.41 6.49
CA ALA A 31 -4.55 -15.23 7.84
C ALA A 31 -3.54 -14.53 8.77
N THR A 32 -2.24 -14.69 8.50
CA THR A 32 -1.14 -14.15 9.32
C THR A 32 -0.10 -13.40 8.48
N LYS A 33 0.77 -12.63 9.15
CA LYS A 33 1.91 -11.94 8.55
C LYS A 33 2.92 -12.90 7.94
N GLU A 34 3.13 -14.05 8.59
CA GLU A 34 4.08 -15.08 8.16
C GLU A 34 3.63 -15.69 6.82
N GLU A 35 2.33 -16.01 6.70
CA GLU A 35 1.74 -16.46 5.44
C GLU A 35 1.84 -15.40 4.36
N ALA A 36 1.60 -14.13 4.71
CA ALA A 36 1.68 -13.01 3.78
C ALA A 36 3.12 -12.78 3.30
N LEU A 37 4.12 -12.89 4.18
CA LEU A 37 5.52 -12.81 3.78
C LEU A 37 5.87 -13.89 2.76
N LYS A 38 5.51 -15.13 3.04
CA LYS A 38 5.72 -16.25 2.14
C LYS A 38 5.07 -16.00 0.79
N GLN A 39 3.80 -15.60 0.79
CA GLN A 39 3.05 -15.30 -0.45
C GLN A 39 3.69 -14.17 -1.26
N VAL A 40 4.17 -13.09 -0.62
CA VAL A 40 4.85 -11.99 -1.34
C VAL A 40 6.14 -12.49 -1.98
N LEU A 41 6.95 -13.27 -1.28
CA LEU A 41 8.21 -13.80 -1.82
C LEU A 41 7.98 -14.80 -2.96
N GLU A 42 6.93 -15.60 -2.92
CA GLU A 42 6.54 -16.51 -4.01
C GLU A 42 6.13 -15.75 -5.29
N LEU A 43 5.64 -14.50 -5.15
CA LEU A 43 5.26 -13.65 -6.27
C LEU A 43 6.45 -12.94 -6.94
N ILE A 44 7.62 -12.90 -6.30
CA ILE A 44 8.80 -12.17 -6.79
C ILE A 44 9.90 -13.17 -7.16
N PRO A 45 10.16 -13.41 -8.45
CA PRO A 45 11.25 -14.28 -8.86
C PRO A 45 12.61 -13.75 -8.38
N GLU A 46 13.52 -14.65 -8.01
CA GLU A 46 14.89 -14.30 -7.70
C GLU A 46 15.57 -13.57 -8.87
N GLY A 47 16.47 -12.66 -8.55
CA GLY A 47 17.16 -11.80 -9.53
C GLY A 47 16.34 -10.59 -9.98
N SER A 48 15.06 -10.46 -9.56
CA SER A 48 14.24 -9.31 -9.92
C SER A 48 14.75 -8.01 -9.31
N THR A 49 14.50 -6.90 -10.01
CA THR A 49 14.65 -5.55 -9.45
C THR A 49 13.40 -5.18 -8.67
N VAL A 50 13.55 -4.86 -7.39
CA VAL A 50 12.44 -4.59 -6.45
C VAL A 50 12.59 -3.23 -5.80
N GLY A 51 11.56 -2.40 -5.93
CA GLY A 51 11.48 -1.12 -5.23
C GLY A 51 10.18 -0.98 -4.44
N TRP A 52 10.09 0.04 -3.58
CA TRP A 52 8.89 0.29 -2.77
C TRP A 52 8.60 1.76 -2.49
N GLY A 53 7.35 2.02 -2.11
CA GLY A 53 6.90 3.32 -1.67
C GLY A 53 5.56 3.28 -0.94
N GLY A 54 5.47 3.99 0.20
CA GLY A 54 4.28 3.98 1.03
C GLY A 54 3.92 2.58 1.57
N ALA A 55 4.91 1.77 1.94
CA ALA A 55 4.78 0.34 2.17
C ALA A 55 4.88 -0.07 3.66
N VAL A 56 4.30 0.72 4.59
CA VAL A 56 4.36 0.43 6.04
C VAL A 56 3.81 -0.96 6.36
N SER A 57 2.70 -1.37 5.74
CA SER A 57 2.15 -2.72 5.94
C SER A 57 3.12 -3.82 5.50
N ALA A 58 3.81 -3.64 4.37
CA ALA A 58 4.83 -4.58 3.89
C ALA A 58 6.05 -4.63 4.84
N ALA A 59 6.44 -3.48 5.42
CA ALA A 59 7.50 -3.44 6.43
C ALA A 59 7.12 -4.22 7.69
N GLN A 60 5.89 -4.08 8.16
CA GLN A 60 5.37 -4.81 9.34
C GLN A 60 5.24 -6.33 9.09
N VAL A 61 5.07 -6.73 7.85
CA VAL A 61 5.11 -8.15 7.42
C VAL A 61 6.53 -8.68 7.32
N GLY A 62 7.54 -7.80 7.22
CA GLY A 62 8.95 -8.16 7.07
C GLY A 62 9.43 -8.26 5.62
N VAL A 63 8.62 -7.84 4.65
CA VAL A 63 8.92 -7.99 3.21
C VAL A 63 10.21 -7.28 2.83
N GLN A 64 10.40 -6.02 3.26
CA GLN A 64 11.60 -5.24 2.92
C GLN A 64 12.88 -5.90 3.45
N ALA A 65 12.85 -6.39 4.69
CA ALA A 65 13.99 -7.09 5.28
C ALA A 65 14.31 -8.40 4.53
N ALA A 66 13.29 -9.16 4.13
CA ALA A 66 13.46 -10.39 3.38
C ALA A 66 14.00 -10.13 1.96
N VAL A 67 13.54 -9.06 1.30
CA VAL A 67 14.06 -8.66 -0.02
C VAL A 67 15.51 -8.21 0.08
N HIS A 68 15.89 -7.46 1.12
CA HIS A 68 17.30 -7.09 1.34
C HIS A 68 18.22 -8.30 1.63
N ALA A 69 17.70 -9.32 2.28
CA ALA A 69 18.43 -10.54 2.60
C ALA A 69 18.47 -11.57 1.45
N GLY A 70 17.59 -11.41 0.46
CA GLY A 70 17.44 -12.34 -0.66
C GLY A 70 18.29 -11.96 -1.87
N ASN A 71 18.14 -12.74 -2.95
CA ASN A 71 18.82 -12.52 -4.22
C ASN A 71 18.01 -11.57 -5.12
N TYR A 72 18.00 -10.26 -4.79
CA TYR A 72 17.26 -9.21 -5.51
C TYR A 72 18.13 -7.98 -5.74
N THR A 73 17.86 -7.24 -6.82
CA THR A 73 18.39 -5.88 -7.00
C THR A 73 17.43 -4.90 -6.32
N VAL A 74 17.85 -4.30 -5.20
CA VAL A 74 16.98 -3.49 -4.36
C VAL A 74 17.10 -2.01 -4.70
N ILE A 75 15.96 -1.35 -4.95
CA ILE A 75 15.84 0.11 -5.12
C ILE A 75 15.19 0.66 -3.85
N ASP A 76 16.02 1.08 -2.90
CA ASP A 76 15.59 1.60 -1.60
C ASP A 76 16.09 3.02 -1.36
N ARG A 77 15.17 4.00 -1.44
CA ARG A 77 15.46 5.41 -1.21
C ARG A 77 15.89 5.71 0.23
N ASP A 78 15.52 4.86 1.18
CA ASP A 78 15.79 5.11 2.60
C ASP A 78 17.27 4.84 2.96
N GLN A 79 18.04 4.27 2.02
CA GLN A 79 19.50 4.14 2.09
C GLN A 79 20.24 5.47 1.83
N PHE A 80 19.58 6.46 1.26
CA PHE A 80 20.18 7.76 0.95
C PHE A 80 19.77 8.81 1.97
N SER A 81 20.68 9.73 2.31
CA SER A 81 20.40 10.92 3.12
C SER A 81 20.08 12.14 2.24
N ASP A 82 20.77 12.27 1.09
CA ASP A 82 20.60 13.38 0.17
C ASP A 82 19.22 13.36 -0.52
N PRO A 83 18.45 14.48 -0.49
CA PRO A 83 17.15 14.58 -1.14
C PRO A 83 17.18 14.34 -2.66
N ALA A 84 18.26 14.77 -3.36
CA ALA A 84 18.39 14.57 -4.79
C ALA A 84 18.60 13.08 -5.14
N GLU A 85 19.40 12.37 -4.36
CA GLU A 85 19.59 10.93 -4.51
C GLU A 85 18.31 10.16 -4.19
N LYS A 86 17.59 10.53 -3.13
CA LYS A 86 16.25 9.96 -2.85
C LYS A 86 15.29 10.12 -4.00
N LEU A 87 15.25 11.30 -4.61
CA LEU A 87 14.39 11.57 -5.76
C LEU A 87 14.79 10.74 -6.99
N ARG A 88 16.11 10.63 -7.27
CA ARG A 88 16.62 9.79 -8.35
C ARG A 88 16.22 8.33 -8.14
N CYS A 89 16.49 7.80 -6.96
CA CYS A 89 16.14 6.42 -6.58
C CYS A 89 14.62 6.16 -6.73
N MET A 90 13.77 7.09 -6.30
CA MET A 90 12.32 6.96 -6.48
C MET A 90 11.91 6.94 -7.97
N ARG A 91 12.62 7.69 -8.84
CA ARG A 91 12.35 7.64 -10.29
C ARG A 91 12.81 6.33 -10.90
N GLU A 92 13.90 5.74 -10.42
CA GLU A 92 14.38 4.42 -10.86
C GLU A 92 13.35 3.31 -10.60
N CYS A 93 12.53 3.43 -9.55
CA CYS A 93 11.44 2.49 -9.29
C CYS A 93 10.44 2.34 -10.45
N PHE A 94 10.31 3.32 -11.36
CA PHE A 94 9.45 3.19 -12.55
C PHE A 94 9.89 2.05 -13.47
N ASN A 95 11.17 1.72 -13.48
CA ASN A 95 11.76 0.68 -14.31
C ASN A 95 11.98 -0.64 -13.55
N ALA A 96 11.59 -0.73 -12.28
CA ALA A 96 11.71 -1.96 -11.51
C ALA A 96 10.82 -3.08 -12.08
N ASP A 97 11.19 -4.33 -11.86
CA ASP A 97 10.35 -5.48 -12.22
C ASP A 97 9.14 -5.56 -11.29
N TYR A 98 9.36 -5.26 -10.01
CA TYR A 98 8.34 -5.28 -8.94
C TYR A 98 8.36 -4.00 -8.11
N PHE A 99 7.18 -3.47 -7.83
CA PHE A 99 7.00 -2.37 -6.90
C PHE A 99 6.09 -2.78 -5.76
N ILE A 100 6.59 -2.68 -4.53
CA ILE A 100 5.85 -3.04 -3.32
C ILE A 100 5.24 -1.77 -2.71
N THR A 101 3.97 -1.82 -2.39
CA THR A 101 3.25 -0.70 -1.79
C THR A 101 2.16 -1.16 -0.82
N GLY A 102 1.53 -0.22 -0.13
CA GLY A 102 0.31 -0.41 0.64
C GLY A 102 -0.87 0.33 0.00
N ALA A 103 -2.06 0.12 0.58
CA ALA A 103 -3.25 0.92 0.33
C ALA A 103 -3.53 1.84 1.53
N ASN A 104 -4.10 3.02 1.30
CA ASN A 104 -4.69 3.81 2.39
C ASN A 104 -6.05 3.23 2.81
N SER A 105 -6.81 2.68 1.86
CA SER A 105 -8.04 1.95 2.12
C SER A 105 -8.46 1.11 0.91
N LEU A 106 -9.37 0.19 1.14
CA LEU A 106 -9.98 -0.68 0.15
C LEU A 106 -11.49 -0.69 0.36
N SER A 107 -12.28 -0.72 -0.69
CA SER A 107 -13.70 -1.02 -0.57
C SER A 107 -13.95 -2.52 -0.70
N ILE A 108 -14.96 -3.04 -0.03
CA ILE A 108 -15.26 -4.48 -0.06
C ILE A 108 -15.63 -4.97 -1.47
N ASP A 109 -16.08 -4.09 -2.35
CA ASP A 109 -16.34 -4.37 -3.76
C ASP A 109 -15.07 -4.38 -4.63
N GLY A 110 -13.87 -4.17 -4.05
CA GLY A 110 -12.57 -4.39 -4.68
C GLY A 110 -11.95 -3.15 -5.35
N GLN A 111 -12.23 -1.94 -4.89
CA GLN A 111 -11.53 -0.73 -5.33
C GLN A 111 -10.47 -0.30 -4.30
N MET A 112 -9.34 0.21 -4.78
CA MET A 112 -8.25 0.69 -3.92
C MET A 112 -8.18 2.21 -3.93
N VAL A 113 -8.00 2.80 -2.75
CA VAL A 113 -7.79 4.24 -2.57
C VAL A 113 -6.40 4.52 -2.03
N ASN A 114 -5.68 5.41 -2.72
CA ASN A 114 -4.37 5.90 -2.30
C ASN A 114 -4.34 7.43 -2.30
N ILE A 115 -3.74 8.02 -1.27
CA ILE A 115 -3.50 9.46 -1.13
C ILE A 115 -2.00 9.70 -1.08
N ASP A 116 -1.49 10.63 -1.91
CA ASP A 116 -0.09 11.01 -1.96
C ASP A 116 0.12 12.53 -1.93
N GLY A 117 1.27 12.95 -1.37
CA GLY A 117 1.74 14.32 -1.40
C GLY A 117 2.44 14.65 -2.72
N ASN A 118 3.44 13.87 -3.10
CA ASN A 118 4.28 14.10 -4.27
C ASN A 118 3.84 13.32 -5.51
N GLY A 119 2.86 12.43 -5.39
CA GLY A 119 2.39 11.62 -6.51
C GLY A 119 3.30 10.45 -6.91
N ASN A 120 4.41 10.23 -6.20
CA ASN A 120 5.38 9.20 -6.55
C ASN A 120 4.79 7.78 -6.47
N ARG A 121 4.11 7.42 -5.38
CA ARG A 121 3.48 6.10 -5.24
C ARG A 121 2.30 5.94 -6.21
N VAL A 122 1.42 6.93 -6.31
CA VAL A 122 0.27 6.84 -7.23
C VAL A 122 0.74 6.82 -8.69
N GLY A 123 1.81 7.50 -9.05
CA GLY A 123 2.44 7.40 -10.37
C GLY A 123 2.92 5.99 -10.70
N MET A 124 3.58 5.30 -9.74
CA MET A 124 3.96 3.88 -9.87
C MET A 124 2.73 2.99 -10.08
N ILE A 125 1.66 3.21 -9.30
CA ILE A 125 0.43 2.43 -9.40
C ILE A 125 -0.23 2.63 -10.76
N VAL A 126 -0.30 3.87 -11.26
CA VAL A 126 -0.98 4.20 -12.52
C VAL A 126 -0.17 3.71 -13.72
N TYR A 127 1.12 4.03 -13.80
CA TYR A 127 1.92 3.78 -15.02
C TYR A 127 3.36 3.35 -14.75
N GLY A 128 3.70 2.88 -13.56
CA GLY A 128 5.03 2.41 -13.21
C GLY A 128 5.29 0.95 -13.58
N PRO A 129 5.92 0.17 -12.71
CA PRO A 129 6.39 -1.19 -12.96
C PRO A 129 5.35 -2.15 -13.51
N LYS A 130 5.84 -3.18 -14.20
CA LYS A 130 4.99 -4.26 -14.76
C LYS A 130 4.27 -5.07 -13.70
N ASN A 131 4.83 -5.16 -12.49
CA ASN A 131 4.24 -5.87 -11.38
C ASN A 131 4.18 -4.97 -10.14
N ILE A 132 3.01 -4.87 -9.54
CA ILE A 132 2.79 -4.14 -8.30
C ILE A 132 2.22 -5.09 -7.26
N ILE A 133 2.85 -5.16 -6.09
CA ILE A 133 2.35 -5.94 -4.96
C ILE A 133 1.84 -4.97 -3.90
N VAL A 134 0.57 -5.09 -3.58
CA VAL A 134 -0.11 -4.29 -2.55
C VAL A 134 -0.31 -5.14 -1.31
N VAL A 135 0.38 -4.81 -0.22
CA VAL A 135 0.18 -5.46 1.08
C VAL A 135 -0.74 -4.61 1.94
N ALA A 136 -1.84 -5.19 2.40
CA ALA A 136 -2.84 -4.46 3.17
C ALA A 136 -3.49 -5.32 4.25
N GLY A 137 -3.56 -4.79 5.49
CA GLY A 137 -4.32 -5.40 6.57
C GLY A 137 -5.83 -5.21 6.40
N MET A 138 -6.61 -6.13 6.96
CA MET A 138 -8.07 -6.10 6.89
C MET A 138 -8.71 -4.92 7.62
N ASN A 139 -7.97 -4.23 8.50
CA ASN A 139 -8.37 -2.96 9.12
C ASN A 139 -8.61 -1.81 8.12
N LYS A 140 -8.14 -1.96 6.85
CA LYS A 140 -8.29 -0.95 5.81
C LYS A 140 -9.50 -1.14 4.92
N VAL A 141 -10.27 -2.20 5.13
CA VAL A 141 -11.41 -2.55 4.28
C VAL A 141 -12.67 -1.84 4.74
N CYS A 142 -13.28 -1.07 3.86
CA CYS A 142 -14.49 -0.28 4.06
C CYS A 142 -15.70 -0.87 3.34
N PRO A 143 -16.94 -0.53 3.74
CA PRO A 143 -18.16 -1.02 3.08
C PRO A 143 -18.32 -0.56 1.63
N SER A 144 -17.92 0.68 1.32
CA SER A 144 -18.04 1.30 0.00
C SER A 144 -16.77 2.05 -0.40
N VAL A 145 -16.69 2.50 -1.66
CA VAL A 145 -15.58 3.34 -2.12
C VAL A 145 -15.63 4.74 -1.49
N GLU A 146 -16.80 5.27 -1.22
CA GLU A 146 -17.01 6.53 -0.53
C GLU A 146 -16.47 6.47 0.90
N ASP A 147 -16.75 5.39 1.62
CA ASP A 147 -16.20 5.13 2.96
C ASP A 147 -14.69 4.93 2.90
N ALA A 148 -14.18 4.29 1.85
CA ALA A 148 -12.74 4.12 1.63
C ALA A 148 -12.05 5.47 1.41
N VAL A 149 -12.60 6.37 0.61
CA VAL A 149 -12.10 7.75 0.44
C VAL A 149 -12.15 8.51 1.76
N LYS A 150 -13.25 8.40 2.50
CA LYS A 150 -13.42 9.04 3.81
C LYS A 150 -12.35 8.53 4.79
N ARG A 151 -12.18 7.20 4.91
CA ARG A 151 -11.14 6.59 5.76
C ARG A 151 -9.74 7.05 5.37
N ALA A 152 -9.42 7.05 4.09
CA ALA A 152 -8.11 7.47 3.59
C ALA A 152 -7.79 8.92 4.02
N ARG A 153 -8.78 9.83 3.95
CA ARG A 153 -8.64 11.24 4.31
C ARG A 153 -8.66 11.51 5.80
N THR A 154 -9.52 10.82 6.55
CA THR A 154 -9.79 11.15 7.96
C THR A 154 -9.03 10.28 8.96
N ILE A 155 -8.50 9.15 8.53
CA ILE A 155 -7.76 8.21 9.38
C ILE A 155 -6.33 8.02 8.85
N ALA A 156 -6.17 7.45 7.66
CA ALA A 156 -4.87 7.06 7.16
C ALA A 156 -3.92 8.25 6.92
N ALA A 157 -4.40 9.34 6.31
CA ALA A 157 -3.58 10.52 6.06
C ALA A 157 -3.20 11.26 7.35
N PRO A 158 -4.11 11.53 8.31
CA PRO A 158 -3.75 12.10 9.61
C PRO A 158 -2.74 11.26 10.39
N MET A 159 -2.90 9.93 10.43
CA MET A 159 -1.94 9.04 11.08
C MET A 159 -0.57 9.08 10.39
N ASN A 160 -0.54 9.04 9.05
CA ASN A 160 0.70 9.12 8.30
C ASN A 160 1.39 10.48 8.46
N GLN A 161 0.64 11.57 8.60
CA GLN A 161 1.17 12.91 8.78
C GLN A 161 1.97 13.05 10.10
N GLN A 162 1.62 12.29 11.14
CA GLN A 162 2.37 12.30 12.41
C GLN A 162 3.85 11.93 12.22
N ARG A 163 4.19 11.16 11.17
CA ARG A 163 5.58 10.73 10.88
C ARG A 163 6.46 11.86 10.38
N PHE A 164 5.88 12.93 9.83
CA PHE A 164 6.63 14.00 9.19
C PHE A 164 6.89 15.19 10.09
N GLY A 165 6.19 15.33 11.22
CA GLY A 165 6.35 16.45 12.16
C GLY A 165 6.04 17.83 11.56
N LEU A 166 5.32 17.89 10.43
CA LEU A 166 5.00 19.13 9.73
C LEU A 166 3.74 19.79 10.34
N PRO A 167 3.66 21.13 10.38
CA PRO A 167 2.60 21.85 11.09
C PRO A 167 1.27 21.90 10.31
N ASN A 168 0.77 20.74 9.90
CA ASN A 168 -0.54 20.64 9.27
C ASN A 168 -1.63 20.47 10.33
N PRO A 169 -2.90 20.88 10.07
CA PRO A 169 -3.97 20.77 11.05
C PRO A 169 -4.11 19.40 11.68
N CYS A 170 -3.99 18.32 10.89
CA CYS A 170 -4.10 16.96 11.39
C CYS A 170 -2.90 16.51 12.23
N SER A 171 -1.72 17.11 12.09
CA SER A 171 -0.60 16.87 13.01
C SER A 171 -0.87 17.43 14.39
N CYS A 172 -1.52 18.61 14.44
CA CYS A 172 -1.78 19.32 15.69
C CYS A 172 -3.01 18.77 16.43
N THR A 173 -4.05 18.39 15.68
CA THR A 173 -5.37 18.05 16.24
C THR A 173 -5.75 16.57 16.13
N GLY A 174 -5.03 15.78 15.31
CA GLY A 174 -5.44 14.42 14.93
C GLY A 174 -6.60 14.38 13.92
N VAL A 175 -7.20 15.53 13.57
CA VAL A 175 -8.38 15.62 12.71
C VAL A 175 -8.03 16.26 11.37
N CYS A 176 -8.57 15.72 10.27
CA CYS A 176 -8.40 16.27 8.94
C CYS A 176 -9.06 17.66 8.82
N GLY A 177 -8.26 18.71 8.62
CA GLY A 177 -8.70 20.08 8.42
C GLY A 177 -8.92 20.47 6.96
N ASN A 178 -8.91 19.53 6.02
CA ASN A 178 -9.01 19.78 4.57
C ASN A 178 -8.05 20.88 4.07
N CYS A 179 -6.83 20.87 4.55
CA CYS A 179 -5.83 21.90 4.31
C CYS A 179 -5.32 21.89 2.86
N LEU A 180 -4.86 23.08 2.42
CA LEU A 180 -4.19 23.31 1.14
C LEU A 180 -2.76 23.84 1.33
N ASN A 181 -2.15 23.51 2.47
CA ASN A 181 -0.80 23.93 2.80
C ASN A 181 0.22 23.32 1.84
N GLU A 182 1.33 24.00 1.59
CA GLU A 182 2.45 23.50 0.77
C GLU A 182 3.02 22.16 1.31
N THR A 183 2.92 21.96 2.62
CA THR A 183 3.36 20.76 3.32
C THR A 183 2.31 19.64 3.34
N SER A 184 1.17 19.81 2.65
CA SER A 184 0.12 18.80 2.56
C SER A 184 0.64 17.51 1.91
N ILE A 185 0.27 16.38 2.51
CA ILE A 185 0.53 15.04 1.94
C ILE A 185 -0.71 14.46 1.22
N CYS A 186 -1.74 15.29 0.98
CA CYS A 186 -3.03 14.87 0.43
C CYS A 186 -3.33 15.54 -0.92
N ASN A 187 -2.30 15.68 -1.78
CA ASN A 187 -2.40 16.42 -3.03
C ASN A 187 -2.99 15.60 -4.18
N GLN A 188 -2.83 14.28 -4.14
CA GLN A 188 -3.41 13.36 -5.12
C GLN A 188 -4.25 12.31 -4.40
N ILE A 189 -5.44 12.06 -4.96
CA ILE A 189 -6.34 10.99 -4.49
C ILE A 189 -6.61 10.09 -5.70
N LEU A 190 -6.10 8.87 -5.65
CA LEU A 190 -6.27 7.87 -6.69
C LEU A 190 -7.29 6.83 -6.24
N ILE A 191 -8.27 6.57 -7.09
CA ILE A 191 -9.16 5.41 -6.98
C ILE A 191 -8.80 4.44 -8.11
N THR A 192 -8.22 3.30 -7.77
CA THR A 192 -7.92 2.25 -8.75
C THR A 192 -9.10 1.30 -8.82
N ARG A 193 -9.90 1.45 -9.89
CA ARG A 193 -11.16 0.74 -10.06
C ARG A 193 -11.00 -0.66 -10.63
N ASN A 194 -10.13 -0.82 -11.63
CA ASN A 194 -9.85 -2.07 -12.34
C ASN A 194 -8.35 -2.18 -12.64
N CYS A 195 -7.86 -3.39 -12.85
CA CYS A 195 -6.49 -3.65 -13.26
C CYS A 195 -6.39 -3.83 -14.78
N LYS A 196 -5.51 -3.06 -15.44
CA LYS A 196 -5.16 -3.22 -16.84
C LYS A 196 -3.66 -2.96 -17.03
N PRO A 197 -2.89 -3.88 -17.60
CA PRO A 197 -3.29 -5.26 -17.98
C PRO A 197 -3.72 -6.09 -16.77
N ALA A 198 -4.50 -7.12 -17.01
CA ALA A 198 -4.96 -8.04 -15.97
C ALA A 198 -3.77 -8.66 -15.21
N GLY A 199 -3.87 -8.76 -13.89
CA GLY A 199 -2.84 -9.34 -13.02
C GLY A 199 -1.62 -8.43 -12.76
N ARG A 200 -1.53 -7.23 -13.37
CA ARG A 200 -0.43 -6.30 -13.09
C ARG A 200 -0.35 -5.92 -11.62
N ILE A 201 -1.49 -5.70 -10.98
CA ILE A 201 -1.57 -5.37 -9.56
C ILE A 201 -2.05 -6.61 -8.79
N LYS A 202 -1.26 -7.02 -7.81
CA LYS A 202 -1.44 -8.19 -6.98
C LYS A 202 -1.67 -7.76 -5.54
N PHE A 203 -2.75 -8.20 -4.94
CA PHE A 203 -3.07 -7.92 -3.53
C PHE A 203 -2.69 -9.11 -2.65
N VAL A 204 -1.96 -8.83 -1.59
CA VAL A 204 -1.75 -9.74 -0.46
C VAL A 204 -2.45 -9.12 0.75
N LEU A 205 -3.68 -9.60 1.00
CA LEU A 205 -4.51 -9.18 2.11
C LEU A 205 -4.14 -9.96 3.36
N VAL A 206 -4.00 -9.28 4.47
CA VAL A 206 -3.56 -9.90 5.73
C VAL A 206 -4.68 -9.83 6.75
N GLY A 207 -5.03 -10.96 7.37
CA GLY A 207 -6.06 -11.11 8.40
C GLY A 207 -5.72 -10.44 9.73
N GLU A 208 -4.88 -9.39 9.69
CA GLU A 208 -4.43 -8.62 10.84
C GLU A 208 -4.52 -7.11 10.55
N GLU A 209 -4.39 -6.31 11.62
CA GLU A 209 -4.29 -4.85 11.48
C GLU A 209 -2.87 -4.45 11.12
N LEU A 210 -2.71 -3.77 9.98
CA LEU A 210 -1.42 -3.34 9.45
C LEU A 210 -1.45 -1.90 8.94
N GLY A 211 -0.41 -1.15 9.29
CA GLY A 211 -0.22 0.23 8.86
C GLY A 211 -1.36 1.16 9.29
N PHE A 212 -1.61 2.20 8.49
CA PHE A 212 -2.57 3.26 8.79
C PHE A 212 -3.86 3.11 8.01
#